data_25b5767b6647f1f6f5c2b1f74ca4987b
#
_entry.id   25b5767b6647f1f6f5c2b1f74ca4987b
#
_cell.length_a   1.000
_cell.length_b   1.000
_cell.length_c   1.000
_cell.angle_alpha   90.00
_cell.angle_beta   90.00
_cell.angle_gamma   90.00
#
_symmetry.space_group_name_H-M   'P 1'
#
loop_
_entity.id
_entity.type
_entity.pdbx_description
1 polymer ?
#
loop_
_entity_poly.entity_id
_entity_poly.type
_entity_poly.pdbx_seq_one_letter_code
_entity_poly.pdbx_strand_id
1 'polypeptide(L)'
;MPRRQILSSEEQECLLVIPDDEIILTRMCFLNEPDIALINKHRRPANRLGFAVLLCYLRGPGFIPDKSSAPHNGVVSRVASRLKLQPDLWPEYASREQTRWEHLTELYRYLELSPFSRSMQKDCIRHLHPYAMRTDKGFMLAEEMLSWLHNNNVIFPSVEVIERTLAEVVTLANRSVFSTLTVQLEKQHKSALDSLLISEGEQPSRLAWLLQPPGKINGKNVLQHIDRLNSIAALGLPDGIALSVHQNRLLKLAREGRKMSSRDLAKFTDVRRYATLVCIITEARATLTDEVIDLHERILGSLFSRAKRTQAERLQQTGKLIQSKLKQYVTVGQALLNARESGEDPWTAIEDVLPWQEFINSVEETRFLSRKGNFDALHLITEKYSTLRKYAPRMLSALQFMATPAAQALSDALDTITEMYRKQLRKVPPSAPTGFIPERALLNK
;
A
#
# COMPACT_ATOMS: atom_id res chain seq x y z
N MET A 1 17.92 17.79 -21.95
CA MET A 1 17.69 17.18 -20.62
C MET A 1 18.50 15.91 -20.54
N PRO A 2 19.23 15.64 -19.46
CA PRO A 2 19.92 14.37 -19.28
C PRO A 2 18.88 13.24 -19.40
N ARG A 3 19.21 12.18 -20.12
CA ARG A 3 18.33 11.01 -20.26
C ARG A 3 18.13 10.41 -18.90
N ARG A 4 16.89 10.20 -18.49
CA ARG A 4 16.57 9.50 -17.24
C ARG A 4 17.10 8.08 -17.35
N GLN A 5 18.05 7.72 -16.53
CA GLN A 5 18.55 6.36 -16.39
C GLN A 5 17.42 5.46 -15.84
N ILE A 6 17.14 4.38 -16.52
CA ILE A 6 16.07 3.43 -16.15
C ILE A 6 16.62 2.33 -15.23
N LEU A 7 17.87 1.91 -15.50
CA LEU A 7 18.62 0.95 -14.69
C LEU A 7 19.65 1.69 -13.83
N SER A 8 19.78 1.31 -12.56
CA SER A 8 20.88 1.78 -11.72
C SER A 8 22.22 1.21 -12.21
N SER A 9 23.34 1.80 -11.79
CA SER A 9 24.67 1.28 -12.15
C SER A 9 24.86 -0.18 -11.72
N GLU A 10 24.39 -0.54 -10.52
CA GLU A 10 24.42 -1.91 -10.00
C GLU A 10 23.57 -2.85 -10.86
N GLU A 11 22.37 -2.43 -11.27
CA GLU A 11 21.50 -3.23 -12.14
C GLU A 11 22.13 -3.43 -13.52
N GLN A 12 22.81 -2.42 -14.08
CA GLN A 12 23.51 -2.51 -15.34
C GLN A 12 24.69 -3.49 -15.26
N GLU A 13 25.47 -3.44 -14.20
CA GLU A 13 26.58 -4.35 -13.96
C GLU A 13 26.11 -5.80 -13.81
N CYS A 14 24.98 -6.03 -13.14
CA CYS A 14 24.43 -7.37 -12.92
C CYS A 14 23.73 -7.96 -14.15
N LEU A 15 23.35 -7.14 -15.13
CA LEU A 15 22.44 -7.55 -16.22
C LEU A 15 23.05 -8.64 -17.14
N LEU A 16 24.34 -8.54 -17.43
CA LEU A 16 25.07 -9.45 -18.33
C LEU A 16 26.24 -10.17 -17.61
N VAL A 17 26.08 -10.43 -16.31
CA VAL A 17 27.09 -11.15 -15.52
C VAL A 17 26.82 -12.65 -15.58
N ILE A 18 27.89 -13.43 -15.81
CA ILE A 18 27.89 -14.87 -15.67
C ILE A 18 28.17 -15.18 -14.19
N PRO A 19 27.26 -15.89 -13.49
CA PRO A 19 27.49 -16.23 -12.09
C PRO A 19 28.62 -17.25 -11.94
N ASP A 20 29.37 -17.15 -10.83
CA ASP A 20 30.41 -18.11 -10.42
C ASP A 20 29.78 -19.41 -9.84
N ASP A 21 28.75 -19.93 -10.50
CA ASP A 21 28.09 -21.17 -10.14
C ASP A 21 28.64 -22.32 -11.00
N GLU A 22 29.12 -23.36 -10.33
CA GLU A 22 29.77 -24.48 -11.00
C GLU A 22 28.83 -25.27 -11.92
N ILE A 23 27.59 -25.41 -11.54
CA ILE A 23 26.56 -26.11 -12.32
C ILE A 23 26.23 -25.31 -13.59
N ILE A 24 26.02 -24.00 -13.43
CA ILE A 24 25.75 -23.10 -14.55
C ILE A 24 26.90 -23.06 -15.52
N LEU A 25 28.13 -22.88 -15.02
CA LEU A 25 29.33 -22.86 -15.85
C LEU A 25 29.56 -24.20 -16.57
N THR A 26 29.32 -25.34 -15.92
CA THR A 26 29.45 -26.66 -16.54
C THR A 26 28.43 -26.84 -17.66
N ARG A 27 27.17 -26.46 -17.43
CA ARG A 27 26.12 -26.51 -18.44
C ARG A 27 26.40 -25.60 -19.62
N MET A 28 26.84 -24.36 -19.35
CA MET A 28 27.19 -23.38 -20.37
C MET A 28 28.35 -23.81 -21.25
N CYS A 29 29.40 -24.44 -20.64
CA CYS A 29 30.63 -24.87 -21.34
C CYS A 29 30.53 -26.28 -21.95
N PHE A 30 29.31 -26.87 -21.98
CA PHE A 30 29.12 -28.17 -22.59
C PHE A 30 29.27 -28.09 -24.13
N LEU A 31 30.18 -28.89 -24.68
CA LEU A 31 30.44 -29.00 -26.11
C LEU A 31 30.11 -30.43 -26.57
N ASN A 32 29.20 -30.55 -27.53
CA ASN A 32 28.82 -31.80 -28.15
C ASN A 32 29.76 -32.17 -29.33
N GLU A 33 29.58 -33.34 -29.93
CA GLU A 33 30.41 -33.78 -31.07
C GLU A 33 30.37 -32.86 -32.28
N PRO A 34 29.18 -32.36 -32.74
CA PRO A 34 29.11 -31.35 -33.80
C PRO A 34 29.87 -30.06 -33.48
N ASP A 35 29.82 -29.59 -32.22
CA ASP A 35 30.56 -28.40 -31.77
C ASP A 35 32.06 -28.62 -31.91
N ILE A 36 32.56 -29.76 -31.42
CA ILE A 36 34.00 -30.14 -31.50
C ILE A 36 34.44 -30.26 -32.95
N ALA A 37 33.64 -30.87 -33.80
CA ALA A 37 33.91 -30.96 -35.23
C ALA A 37 34.00 -29.57 -35.88
N LEU A 38 33.11 -28.62 -35.53
CA LEU A 38 33.13 -27.28 -36.01
C LEU A 38 34.38 -26.52 -35.52
N ILE A 39 34.68 -26.57 -34.22
CA ILE A 39 35.87 -25.97 -33.61
C ILE A 39 37.17 -26.46 -34.26
N ASN A 40 37.25 -27.74 -34.57
CA ASN A 40 38.46 -28.35 -35.17
C ASN A 40 38.73 -27.94 -36.63
N LYS A 41 37.79 -27.31 -37.32
CA LYS A 41 38.04 -26.71 -38.64
C LYS A 41 39.04 -25.55 -38.56
N HIS A 42 39.17 -24.92 -37.41
CA HIS A 42 40.09 -23.79 -37.21
C HIS A 42 41.52 -24.30 -36.92
N ARG A 43 42.50 -23.81 -37.65
CA ARG A 43 43.87 -24.37 -37.64
C ARG A 43 44.71 -24.00 -36.42
N ARG A 44 44.54 -22.76 -35.87
CA ARG A 44 45.36 -22.23 -34.78
C ARG A 44 44.71 -22.53 -33.40
N PRO A 45 45.53 -22.94 -32.40
CA PRO A 45 45.00 -23.18 -31.04
C PRO A 45 44.23 -22.00 -30.45
N ALA A 46 44.75 -20.77 -30.59
CA ALA A 46 44.08 -19.56 -30.14
C ALA A 46 42.71 -19.36 -30.82
N ASN A 47 42.60 -19.66 -32.13
CA ASN A 47 41.33 -19.55 -32.87
C ASN A 47 40.30 -20.60 -32.39
N ARG A 48 40.74 -21.84 -32.11
CA ARG A 48 39.86 -22.89 -31.56
C ARG A 48 39.33 -22.51 -30.19
N LEU A 49 40.21 -22.02 -29.30
CA LEU A 49 39.79 -21.56 -27.98
C LEU A 49 38.80 -20.40 -28.08
N GLY A 50 39.15 -19.38 -28.86
CA GLY A 50 38.31 -18.20 -29.03
C GLY A 50 36.94 -18.50 -29.63
N PHE A 51 36.91 -19.35 -30.68
CA PHE A 51 35.66 -19.80 -31.29
C PHE A 51 34.76 -20.55 -30.30
N ALA A 52 35.35 -21.46 -29.53
CA ALA A 52 34.62 -22.26 -28.54
C ALA A 52 34.08 -21.40 -27.36
N VAL A 53 34.87 -20.43 -26.89
CA VAL A 53 34.42 -19.49 -25.87
C VAL A 53 33.26 -18.67 -26.39
N LEU A 54 33.33 -18.11 -27.62
CA LEU A 54 32.25 -17.37 -28.22
C LEU A 54 30.97 -18.23 -28.40
N LEU A 55 31.13 -19.50 -28.80
CA LEU A 55 30.02 -20.46 -28.90
C LEU A 55 29.30 -20.64 -27.57
N CYS A 56 30.06 -20.83 -26.48
CA CYS A 56 29.49 -20.96 -25.13
C CYS A 56 28.74 -19.70 -24.69
N TYR A 57 29.29 -18.52 -24.96
CA TYR A 57 28.64 -17.23 -24.62
C TYR A 57 27.36 -16.99 -25.42
N LEU A 58 27.37 -17.28 -26.70
CA LEU A 58 26.18 -17.08 -27.56
C LEU A 58 25.07 -18.09 -27.26
N ARG A 59 25.44 -19.36 -26.98
CA ARG A 59 24.46 -20.43 -26.66
C ARG A 59 23.89 -20.30 -25.26
N GLY A 60 24.71 -19.91 -24.27
CA GLY A 60 24.32 -19.82 -22.88
C GLY A 60 23.66 -18.47 -22.58
N PRO A 61 24.42 -17.45 -22.19
CA PRO A 61 23.86 -16.15 -21.79
C PRO A 61 23.38 -15.27 -22.95
N GLY A 62 23.70 -15.61 -24.20
CA GLY A 62 23.18 -14.92 -25.39
C GLY A 62 23.90 -13.62 -25.79
N PHE A 63 24.99 -13.25 -25.13
CA PHE A 63 25.76 -12.04 -25.45
C PHE A 63 27.22 -12.34 -25.87
N ILE A 64 27.88 -11.34 -26.40
CA ILE A 64 29.27 -11.43 -26.82
C ILE A 64 30.14 -10.73 -25.78
N PRO A 65 31.19 -11.38 -25.21
CA PRO A 65 32.11 -10.72 -24.28
C PRO A 65 32.75 -9.51 -24.95
N ASP A 66 32.90 -8.41 -24.23
CA ASP A 66 33.55 -7.20 -24.77
C ASP A 66 35.01 -7.46 -25.14
N LYS A 67 35.51 -6.72 -26.09
CA LYS A 67 36.91 -6.80 -26.52
C LYS A 67 37.89 -6.33 -25.44
N SER A 68 37.46 -5.33 -24.66
CA SER A 68 38.28 -4.68 -23.64
C SER A 68 38.26 -5.40 -22.30
N SER A 69 37.25 -6.24 -22.06
CA SER A 69 37.15 -7.05 -20.83
C SER A 69 37.48 -8.51 -21.06
N ALA A 70 38.26 -9.11 -20.15
CA ALA A 70 38.50 -10.54 -20.17
C ALA A 70 37.15 -11.29 -19.97
N PRO A 71 36.89 -12.36 -20.75
CA PRO A 71 35.74 -13.19 -20.48
C PRO A 71 35.89 -13.87 -19.11
N HIS A 72 34.78 -14.39 -18.59
CA HIS A 72 34.76 -15.07 -17.30
C HIS A 72 35.83 -16.21 -17.24
N ASN A 73 36.75 -16.13 -16.28
CA ASN A 73 37.86 -17.05 -16.19
C ASN A 73 37.43 -18.53 -16.11
N GLY A 74 36.33 -18.80 -15.39
CA GLY A 74 35.75 -20.14 -15.27
C GLY A 74 35.31 -20.71 -16.61
N VAL A 75 34.82 -19.89 -17.55
CA VAL A 75 34.42 -20.31 -18.91
C VAL A 75 35.65 -20.61 -19.73
N VAL A 76 36.63 -19.70 -19.77
CA VAL A 76 37.89 -19.89 -20.54
C VAL A 76 38.61 -21.13 -20.08
N SER A 77 38.79 -21.32 -18.77
CA SER A 77 39.52 -22.48 -18.20
C SER A 77 38.81 -23.80 -18.50
N ARG A 78 37.47 -23.88 -18.39
CA ARG A 78 36.74 -25.12 -18.69
C ARG A 78 36.78 -25.48 -20.19
N VAL A 79 36.60 -24.48 -21.06
CA VAL A 79 36.66 -24.67 -22.51
C VAL A 79 38.05 -25.08 -22.91
N ALA A 80 39.10 -24.43 -22.40
CA ALA A 80 40.48 -24.77 -22.65
C ALA A 80 40.80 -26.21 -22.21
N SER A 81 40.43 -26.60 -21.01
CA SER A 81 40.57 -27.96 -20.49
C SER A 81 39.89 -28.99 -21.39
N ARG A 82 38.64 -28.72 -21.83
CA ARG A 82 37.88 -29.61 -22.73
C ARG A 82 38.56 -29.82 -24.08
N LEU A 83 39.18 -28.76 -24.61
CA LEU A 83 39.89 -28.78 -25.89
C LEU A 83 41.39 -29.18 -25.76
N LYS A 84 41.87 -29.42 -24.55
CA LYS A 84 43.29 -29.67 -24.24
C LYS A 84 44.22 -28.53 -24.73
N LEU A 85 43.79 -27.29 -24.50
CA LEU A 85 44.48 -26.06 -24.85
C LEU A 85 44.86 -25.28 -23.59
N GLN A 86 45.74 -24.27 -23.74
CA GLN A 86 46.11 -23.36 -22.65
C GLN A 86 45.14 -22.16 -22.59
N PRO A 87 44.65 -21.77 -21.38
CA PRO A 87 43.73 -20.63 -21.24
C PRO A 87 44.34 -19.28 -21.63
N ASP A 88 45.61 -19.09 -21.49
CA ASP A 88 46.42 -17.91 -21.82
C ASP A 88 46.49 -17.59 -23.33
N LEU A 89 45.95 -18.44 -24.19
CA LEU A 89 45.77 -18.19 -25.62
C LEU A 89 44.66 -17.18 -25.94
N TRP A 90 43.80 -16.84 -24.98
CA TRP A 90 42.69 -15.91 -25.21
C TRP A 90 43.11 -14.51 -25.67
N PRO A 91 44.13 -13.84 -25.06
CA PRO A 91 44.57 -12.52 -25.51
C PRO A 91 45.08 -12.51 -26.96
N GLU A 92 45.72 -13.58 -27.41
CA GLU A 92 46.17 -13.74 -28.78
C GLU A 92 44.97 -13.74 -29.78
N TYR A 93 43.91 -14.44 -29.42
CA TYR A 93 42.69 -14.47 -30.21
C TYR A 93 41.98 -13.10 -30.22
N ALA A 94 41.82 -12.45 -29.06
CA ALA A 94 41.11 -11.19 -28.92
C ALA A 94 41.74 -10.05 -29.73
N SER A 95 43.03 -10.08 -29.99
CA SER A 95 43.76 -9.08 -30.78
C SER A 95 43.43 -9.09 -32.29
N ARG A 96 42.76 -10.14 -32.79
CA ARG A 96 42.50 -10.35 -34.23
C ARG A 96 41.03 -10.06 -34.59
N GLU A 97 40.72 -8.81 -34.92
CA GLU A 97 39.34 -8.37 -35.22
C GLU A 97 38.68 -9.11 -36.39
N GLN A 98 39.41 -9.23 -37.51
CA GLN A 98 38.92 -9.88 -38.73
C GLN A 98 38.51 -11.31 -38.47
N THR A 99 39.39 -12.10 -37.81
CA THR A 99 39.11 -13.50 -37.47
C THR A 99 37.92 -13.63 -36.51
N ARG A 100 37.83 -12.73 -35.55
CA ARG A 100 36.68 -12.72 -34.60
C ARG A 100 35.35 -12.43 -35.31
N TRP A 101 35.34 -11.53 -36.25
CA TRP A 101 34.15 -11.21 -37.05
C TRP A 101 33.70 -12.40 -37.91
N GLU A 102 34.64 -13.07 -38.57
CA GLU A 102 34.40 -14.28 -39.38
C GLU A 102 33.82 -15.39 -38.50
N HIS A 103 34.41 -15.63 -37.33
CA HIS A 103 33.93 -16.64 -36.39
C HIS A 103 32.49 -16.29 -35.87
N LEU A 104 32.21 -15.07 -35.53
CA LEU A 104 30.86 -14.66 -35.12
C LEU A 104 29.84 -14.89 -36.24
N THR A 105 30.20 -14.59 -37.50
CA THR A 105 29.33 -14.84 -38.64
C THR A 105 29.03 -16.34 -38.83
N GLU A 106 30.05 -17.18 -38.63
CA GLU A 106 29.87 -18.65 -38.69
C GLU A 106 28.99 -19.15 -37.53
N LEU A 107 29.21 -18.67 -36.31
CA LEU A 107 28.43 -19.01 -35.12
C LEU A 107 26.98 -18.58 -35.23
N TYR A 108 26.70 -17.42 -35.82
CA TYR A 108 25.33 -16.95 -36.05
C TYR A 108 24.55 -17.89 -36.97
N ARG A 109 25.20 -18.41 -38.01
CA ARG A 109 24.57 -19.41 -38.87
C ARG A 109 24.39 -20.75 -38.15
N TYR A 110 25.40 -21.19 -37.42
CA TYR A 110 25.37 -22.47 -36.72
C TYR A 110 24.33 -22.53 -35.62
N LEU A 111 24.13 -21.43 -34.90
CA LEU A 111 23.17 -21.32 -33.80
C LEU A 111 21.83 -20.71 -34.25
N GLU A 112 21.67 -20.43 -35.55
CA GLU A 112 20.48 -19.77 -36.12
C GLU A 112 20.12 -18.43 -35.43
N LEU A 113 21.16 -17.69 -35.01
CA LEU A 113 21.01 -16.41 -34.30
C LEU A 113 20.92 -15.23 -35.26
N SER A 114 20.07 -14.27 -34.93
CA SER A 114 19.92 -13.02 -35.63
C SER A 114 20.51 -11.83 -34.85
N PRO A 115 21.18 -10.87 -35.51
CA PRO A 115 21.66 -9.67 -34.82
C PRO A 115 20.48 -8.78 -34.42
N PHE A 116 20.62 -8.05 -33.29
CA PHE A 116 19.62 -7.08 -32.83
C PHE A 116 19.54 -5.88 -33.78
N SER A 117 18.58 -5.91 -34.69
CA SER A 117 18.32 -4.89 -35.70
C SER A 117 17.28 -3.85 -35.24
N ARG A 118 17.14 -2.76 -36.02
CA ARG A 118 16.06 -1.77 -35.76
C ARG A 118 14.66 -2.34 -35.87
N SER A 119 14.42 -3.36 -36.73
CA SER A 119 13.14 -4.07 -36.77
C SER A 119 12.92 -4.84 -35.49
N MET A 120 13.90 -5.62 -35.05
CA MET A 120 13.85 -6.36 -33.77
C MET A 120 13.63 -5.44 -32.59
N GLN A 121 14.27 -4.27 -32.55
CA GLN A 121 14.04 -3.25 -31.53
C GLN A 121 12.56 -2.82 -31.49
N LYS A 122 11.95 -2.56 -32.63
CA LYS A 122 10.52 -2.18 -32.69
C LYS A 122 9.60 -3.29 -32.21
N ASP A 123 9.89 -4.55 -32.58
CA ASP A 123 9.11 -5.71 -32.16
C ASP A 123 9.28 -5.95 -30.67
N CYS A 124 10.48 -5.82 -30.14
CA CYS A 124 10.77 -5.87 -28.71
C CYS A 124 10.03 -4.75 -27.96
N ILE A 125 10.03 -3.52 -28.43
CA ILE A 125 9.27 -2.41 -27.84
C ILE A 125 7.78 -2.74 -27.82
N ARG A 126 7.25 -3.28 -28.90
CA ARG A 126 5.84 -3.69 -28.98
C ARG A 126 5.50 -4.79 -27.97
N HIS A 127 6.39 -5.77 -27.80
CA HIS A 127 6.25 -6.84 -26.81
C HIS A 127 6.30 -6.29 -25.37
N LEU A 128 7.25 -5.42 -25.07
CA LEU A 128 7.45 -4.86 -23.72
C LEU A 128 6.41 -3.82 -23.30
N HIS A 129 5.74 -3.16 -24.26
CA HIS A 129 4.78 -2.10 -23.96
C HIS A 129 3.67 -2.50 -22.97
N PRO A 130 2.99 -3.67 -23.07
CA PRO A 130 2.00 -4.11 -22.09
C PRO A 130 2.58 -4.29 -20.67
N TYR A 131 3.81 -4.73 -20.57
CA TYR A 131 4.51 -4.85 -19.27
C TYR A 131 4.81 -3.46 -18.70
N ALA A 132 5.31 -2.54 -19.52
CA ALA A 132 5.58 -1.18 -19.11
C ALA A 132 4.32 -0.38 -18.76
N MET A 133 3.15 -0.79 -19.21
CA MET A 133 1.86 -0.24 -18.75
C MET A 133 1.52 -0.66 -17.31
N ARG A 134 2.14 -1.73 -16.80
CA ARG A 134 1.91 -2.24 -15.43
C ARG A 134 3.00 -1.82 -14.46
N THR A 135 4.25 -1.74 -14.95
CA THR A 135 5.43 -1.39 -14.13
C THR A 135 6.40 -0.54 -14.93
N ASP A 136 7.17 0.29 -14.25
CA ASP A 136 8.31 1.00 -14.82
C ASP A 136 9.62 0.67 -14.10
N LYS A 137 9.65 -0.45 -13.38
CA LYS A 137 10.88 -0.99 -12.80
C LYS A 137 11.78 -1.48 -13.92
N GLY A 138 12.91 -0.78 -14.11
CA GLY A 138 13.85 -1.04 -15.21
C GLY A 138 14.33 -2.47 -15.26
N PHE A 139 14.75 -3.02 -14.13
CA PHE A 139 15.27 -4.38 -14.05
C PHE A 139 14.25 -5.44 -14.51
N MET A 140 13.00 -5.35 -14.06
CA MET A 140 11.94 -6.27 -14.50
C MET A 140 11.67 -6.21 -16.01
N LEU A 141 11.73 -5.01 -16.59
CA LEU A 141 11.58 -4.84 -18.03
C LEU A 141 12.81 -5.36 -18.79
N ALA A 142 14.00 -5.26 -18.19
CA ALA A 142 15.23 -5.79 -18.76
C ALA A 142 15.20 -7.34 -18.78
N GLU A 143 14.80 -7.98 -17.70
CA GLU A 143 14.64 -9.44 -17.62
C GLU A 143 13.65 -9.94 -18.68
N GLU A 144 12.51 -9.27 -18.84
CA GLU A 144 11.54 -9.61 -19.87
C GLU A 144 12.11 -9.39 -21.29
N MET A 145 12.89 -8.32 -21.50
CA MET A 145 13.58 -8.06 -22.76
C MET A 145 14.56 -9.18 -23.10
N LEU A 146 15.41 -9.59 -22.14
CA LEU A 146 16.37 -10.66 -22.34
C LEU A 146 15.69 -12.00 -22.63
N SER A 147 14.62 -12.30 -21.91
CA SER A 147 13.78 -13.49 -22.15
C SER A 147 13.19 -13.47 -23.56
N TRP A 148 12.63 -12.35 -24.00
CA TRP A 148 12.10 -12.20 -25.35
C TRP A 148 13.18 -12.38 -26.43
N LEU A 149 14.37 -11.76 -26.24
CA LEU A 149 15.51 -11.88 -27.15
C LEU A 149 15.94 -13.34 -27.29
N HIS A 150 16.07 -14.04 -26.16
CA HIS A 150 16.44 -15.45 -26.14
C HIS A 150 15.43 -16.33 -26.90
N ASN A 151 14.15 -16.14 -26.63
CA ASN A 151 13.06 -16.91 -27.27
C ASN A 151 12.92 -16.65 -28.78
N ASN A 152 13.44 -15.53 -29.27
CA ASN A 152 13.42 -15.17 -30.68
C ASN A 152 14.77 -15.41 -31.38
N ASN A 153 15.71 -16.10 -30.71
CA ASN A 153 17.06 -16.35 -31.22
C ASN A 153 17.79 -15.05 -31.62
N VAL A 154 17.65 -14.00 -30.84
CA VAL A 154 18.28 -12.68 -31.08
C VAL A 154 19.45 -12.49 -30.12
N ILE A 155 20.59 -12.12 -30.64
CA ILE A 155 21.79 -11.81 -29.88
C ILE A 155 21.52 -10.61 -28.99
N PHE A 156 21.93 -10.69 -27.73
CA PHE A 156 21.75 -9.59 -26.78
C PHE A 156 22.59 -8.39 -27.17
N PRO A 157 22.00 -7.21 -27.31
CA PRO A 157 22.75 -6.00 -27.59
C PRO A 157 23.53 -5.52 -26.35
N SER A 158 24.38 -4.49 -26.53
CA SER A 158 25.09 -3.91 -25.39
C SER A 158 24.13 -3.30 -24.35
N VAL A 159 24.62 -3.16 -23.12
CA VAL A 159 23.84 -2.60 -21.99
C VAL A 159 23.27 -1.23 -22.33
N GLU A 160 24.02 -0.38 -23.04
CA GLU A 160 23.57 0.94 -23.47
C GLU A 160 22.40 0.87 -24.47
N VAL A 161 22.38 -0.15 -25.33
CA VAL A 161 21.28 -0.38 -26.27
C VAL A 161 20.04 -0.91 -25.54
N ILE A 162 20.25 -1.79 -24.57
CA ILE A 162 19.18 -2.26 -23.68
C ILE A 162 18.57 -1.07 -22.94
N GLU A 163 19.37 -0.28 -22.24
CA GLU A 163 18.95 0.91 -21.49
C GLU A 163 18.16 1.89 -22.38
N ARG A 164 18.66 2.17 -23.59
CA ARG A 164 17.99 3.05 -24.55
C ARG A 164 16.64 2.50 -24.99
N THR A 165 16.56 1.20 -25.24
CA THR A 165 15.32 0.53 -25.66
C THR A 165 14.28 0.57 -24.51
N LEU A 166 14.71 0.27 -23.28
CA LEU A 166 13.84 0.36 -22.10
C LEU A 166 13.36 1.80 -21.86
N ALA A 167 14.22 2.79 -21.99
CA ALA A 167 13.85 4.20 -21.86
C ALA A 167 12.78 4.61 -22.88
N GLU A 168 12.88 4.11 -24.12
CA GLU A 168 11.88 4.33 -25.17
C GLU A 168 10.54 3.65 -24.81
N VAL A 169 10.55 2.39 -24.38
CA VAL A 169 9.36 1.66 -23.91
C VAL A 169 8.66 2.39 -22.78
N VAL A 170 9.39 2.79 -21.75
CA VAL A 170 8.83 3.52 -20.59
C VAL A 170 8.26 4.87 -21.03
N THR A 171 8.91 5.56 -21.97
CA THR A 171 8.41 6.83 -22.50
C THR A 171 7.10 6.65 -23.25
N LEU A 172 6.99 5.62 -24.09
CA LEU A 172 5.76 5.29 -24.81
C LEU A 172 4.64 4.89 -23.85
N ALA A 173 4.94 4.05 -22.89
CA ALA A 173 3.97 3.64 -21.86
C ALA A 173 3.48 4.85 -21.04
N ASN A 174 4.35 5.78 -20.65
CA ASN A 174 3.96 7.02 -19.97
C ASN A 174 3.00 7.86 -20.83
N ARG A 175 3.27 8.01 -22.12
CA ARG A 175 2.37 8.73 -23.04
C ARG A 175 1.00 8.06 -23.11
N SER A 176 0.97 6.74 -23.21
CA SER A 176 -0.28 5.96 -23.21
C SER A 176 -1.05 6.14 -21.91
N VAL A 177 -0.39 6.02 -20.76
CA VAL A 177 -1.00 6.26 -19.44
C VAL A 177 -1.58 7.67 -19.33
N PHE A 178 -0.81 8.70 -19.73
CA PHE A 178 -1.28 10.09 -19.68
C PHE A 178 -2.48 10.31 -20.60
N SER A 179 -2.44 9.77 -21.81
CA SER A 179 -3.56 9.87 -22.76
C SER A 179 -4.81 9.19 -22.19
N THR A 180 -4.68 7.97 -21.66
CA THR A 180 -5.79 7.22 -21.08
C THR A 180 -6.46 7.96 -19.93
N LEU A 181 -5.67 8.57 -19.03
CA LEU A 181 -6.18 9.36 -17.89
C LEU A 181 -6.79 10.70 -18.28
N THR A 182 -6.53 11.19 -19.49
CA THR A 182 -6.99 12.54 -19.88
C THR A 182 -8.04 12.55 -20.97
N VAL A 183 -8.25 11.44 -21.67
CA VAL A 183 -9.18 11.34 -22.81
C VAL A 183 -10.63 11.66 -22.42
N GLN A 184 -11.03 11.29 -21.20
CA GLN A 184 -12.39 11.52 -20.68
C GLN A 184 -12.56 12.90 -19.98
N LEU A 185 -11.48 13.69 -19.86
CA LEU A 185 -11.53 14.98 -19.18
C LEU A 185 -12.08 16.08 -20.11
N GLU A 186 -13.23 16.55 -19.77
CA GLU A 186 -13.85 17.72 -20.40
C GLU A 186 -13.17 19.03 -19.96
N LYS A 187 -13.52 20.14 -20.62
CA LYS A 187 -12.97 21.47 -20.32
C LYS A 187 -13.23 21.89 -18.86
N GLN A 188 -14.39 21.58 -18.31
CA GLN A 188 -14.74 21.86 -16.92
C GLN A 188 -13.84 21.13 -15.92
N HIS A 189 -13.56 19.83 -16.15
CA HIS A 189 -12.68 19.04 -15.30
C HIS A 189 -11.24 19.58 -15.33
N LYS A 190 -10.73 19.95 -16.51
CA LYS A 190 -9.40 20.55 -16.67
C LYS A 190 -9.30 21.87 -15.92
N SER A 191 -10.30 22.75 -16.05
CA SER A 191 -10.35 24.03 -15.32
C SER A 191 -10.39 23.82 -13.80
N ALA A 192 -11.18 22.85 -13.33
CA ALA A 192 -11.24 22.49 -11.90
C ALA A 192 -9.90 21.97 -11.39
N LEU A 193 -9.19 21.12 -12.16
CA LEU A 193 -7.86 20.63 -11.81
C LEU A 193 -6.81 21.76 -11.80
N ASP A 194 -6.83 22.68 -12.77
CA ASP A 194 -5.92 23.84 -12.81
C ASP A 194 -6.15 24.76 -11.60
N SER A 195 -7.39 24.94 -11.15
CA SER A 195 -7.71 25.74 -9.95
C SER A 195 -7.05 25.22 -8.67
N LEU A 196 -6.71 23.91 -8.61
CA LEU A 196 -6.00 23.34 -7.46
C LEU A 196 -4.57 23.85 -7.32
N LEU A 197 -3.96 24.28 -8.41
CA LEU A 197 -2.57 24.74 -8.46
C LEU A 197 -2.41 26.22 -8.12
N ILE A 198 -3.51 26.97 -8.10
CA ILE A 198 -3.52 28.41 -7.83
C ILE A 198 -3.28 28.65 -6.33
N SER A 199 -2.41 29.59 -6.03
CA SER A 199 -2.16 30.08 -4.67
C SER A 199 -2.62 31.54 -4.61
N GLU A 200 -3.42 31.88 -3.60
CA GLU A 200 -3.88 33.25 -3.35
C GLU A 200 -2.94 33.93 -2.32
N GLY A 201 -2.07 34.80 -2.79
CA GLY A 201 -1.09 35.49 -1.93
C GLY A 201 -0.12 34.51 -1.25
N GLU A 202 0.03 34.65 0.07
CA GLU A 202 0.88 33.78 0.91
C GLU A 202 0.25 32.44 1.29
N GLN A 203 -1.03 32.23 0.95
CA GLN A 203 -1.71 30.98 1.33
C GLN A 203 -1.25 29.80 0.45
N PRO A 204 -1.17 28.60 1.04
CA PRO A 204 -0.84 27.41 0.28
C PRO A 204 -1.91 27.14 -0.79
N SER A 205 -1.49 26.57 -1.93
CA SER A 205 -2.42 26.18 -2.98
C SER A 205 -3.50 25.22 -2.46
N ARG A 206 -4.64 25.18 -3.14
CA ARG A 206 -5.73 24.27 -2.78
C ARG A 206 -5.27 22.80 -2.81
N LEU A 207 -4.37 22.43 -3.74
CA LEU A 207 -3.73 21.12 -3.74
C LEU A 207 -2.94 20.85 -2.48
N ALA A 208 -2.11 21.80 -2.03
CA ALA A 208 -1.34 21.65 -0.81
C ALA A 208 -2.23 21.50 0.44
N TRP A 209 -3.36 22.22 0.49
CA TRP A 209 -4.35 22.07 1.54
C TRP A 209 -4.99 20.67 1.51
N LEU A 210 -5.36 20.14 0.35
CA LEU A 210 -5.90 18.78 0.22
C LEU A 210 -4.94 17.71 0.74
N LEU A 211 -3.64 17.90 0.54
CA LEU A 211 -2.59 16.93 0.85
C LEU A 211 -1.97 17.11 2.26
N GLN A 212 -2.51 18.01 3.08
CA GLN A 212 -2.00 18.20 4.45
C GLN A 212 -2.14 16.92 5.28
N PRO A 213 -1.12 16.58 6.10
CA PRO A 213 -1.17 15.40 6.95
C PRO A 213 -2.32 15.48 7.98
N PRO A 214 -2.77 14.32 8.51
CA PRO A 214 -3.80 14.29 9.55
C PRO A 214 -3.32 15.02 10.82
N GLY A 215 -4.24 15.73 11.45
CA GLY A 215 -3.99 16.44 12.70
C GLY A 215 -4.27 15.59 13.94
N LYS A 216 -4.59 16.25 15.07
CA LYS A 216 -4.93 15.58 16.35
C LYS A 216 -6.22 14.78 16.24
N ILE A 217 -6.35 13.72 17.04
CA ILE A 217 -7.55 12.86 17.11
C ILE A 217 -8.69 13.62 17.80
N ASN A 218 -9.54 14.26 17.01
CA ASN A 218 -10.72 14.97 17.49
C ASN A 218 -11.75 15.17 16.37
N GLY A 219 -12.99 15.47 16.73
CA GLY A 219 -14.08 15.67 15.77
C GLY A 219 -13.86 16.85 14.80
N LYS A 220 -13.07 17.87 15.17
CA LYS A 220 -12.73 19.00 14.28
C LYS A 220 -11.88 18.51 13.09
N ASN A 221 -10.89 17.65 13.33
CA ASN A 221 -10.06 17.09 12.27
C ASN A 221 -10.85 16.13 11.37
N VAL A 222 -11.77 15.34 11.93
CA VAL A 222 -12.69 14.54 11.11
C VAL A 222 -13.47 15.45 10.14
N LEU A 223 -14.01 16.56 10.62
CA LEU A 223 -14.71 17.53 9.77
C LEU A 223 -13.81 18.14 8.69
N GLN A 224 -12.56 18.47 9.02
CA GLN A 224 -11.60 18.97 8.02
C GLN A 224 -11.31 17.95 6.91
N HIS A 225 -11.19 16.67 7.26
CA HIS A 225 -10.99 15.59 6.25
C HIS A 225 -12.24 15.42 5.38
N ILE A 226 -13.42 15.52 5.98
CA ILE A 226 -14.70 15.51 5.24
C ILE A 226 -14.78 16.70 4.27
N ASP A 227 -14.36 17.90 4.69
CA ASP A 227 -14.34 19.09 3.82
C ASP A 227 -13.38 18.89 2.63
N ARG A 228 -12.24 18.23 2.84
CA ARG A 228 -11.31 17.84 1.76
C ARG A 228 -11.95 16.81 0.82
N LEU A 229 -12.58 15.76 1.35
CA LEU A 229 -13.30 14.76 0.54
C LEU A 229 -14.39 15.41 -0.31
N ASN A 230 -15.19 16.30 0.28
CA ASN A 230 -16.22 17.03 -0.45
C ASN A 230 -15.62 17.94 -1.53
N SER A 231 -14.47 18.56 -1.26
CA SER A 231 -13.74 19.35 -2.26
C SER A 231 -13.23 18.50 -3.41
N ILE A 232 -12.79 17.26 -3.15
CA ILE A 232 -12.42 16.31 -4.20
C ILE A 232 -13.64 15.89 -5.02
N ALA A 233 -14.76 15.56 -4.35
CA ALA A 233 -16.01 15.20 -5.02
C ALA A 233 -16.52 16.33 -5.92
N ALA A 234 -16.38 17.59 -5.48
CA ALA A 234 -16.79 18.76 -6.24
C ALA A 234 -16.00 19.02 -7.53
N LEU A 235 -14.84 18.35 -7.72
CA LEU A 235 -14.12 18.39 -8.99
C LEU A 235 -14.87 17.70 -10.12
N GLY A 236 -15.84 16.83 -9.79
CA GLY A 236 -16.71 16.16 -10.75
C GLY A 236 -15.98 15.24 -11.72
N LEU A 237 -14.81 14.70 -11.34
CA LEU A 237 -14.04 13.81 -12.21
C LEU A 237 -14.87 12.58 -12.61
N PRO A 238 -14.71 12.08 -13.85
CA PRO A 238 -15.45 10.93 -14.32
C PRO A 238 -15.22 9.70 -13.43
N ASP A 239 -16.30 8.99 -13.12
CA ASP A 239 -16.22 7.76 -12.33
C ASP A 239 -15.37 6.70 -13.05
N GLY A 240 -14.56 6.00 -12.29
CA GLY A 240 -13.72 4.93 -12.82
C GLY A 240 -12.52 5.36 -13.67
N ILE A 241 -12.26 6.66 -13.85
CA ILE A 241 -11.14 7.16 -14.67
C ILE A 241 -9.80 6.53 -14.26
N ALA A 242 -9.60 6.30 -12.96
CA ALA A 242 -8.39 5.68 -12.42
C ALA A 242 -8.32 4.17 -12.65
N LEU A 243 -9.44 3.51 -12.89
CA LEU A 243 -9.50 2.05 -13.16
C LEU A 243 -8.97 1.70 -14.55
N SER A 244 -8.88 2.68 -15.44
CA SER A 244 -8.35 2.50 -16.80
C SER A 244 -6.83 2.31 -16.85
N VAL A 245 -6.14 2.52 -15.73
CA VAL A 245 -4.68 2.42 -15.60
C VAL A 245 -4.30 1.50 -14.44
N HIS A 246 -3.24 0.73 -14.62
CA HIS A 246 -2.78 -0.19 -13.58
C HIS A 246 -2.39 0.56 -12.29
N GLN A 247 -2.82 0.03 -11.14
CA GLN A 247 -2.65 0.68 -9.83
C GLN A 247 -1.20 1.09 -9.52
N ASN A 248 -0.21 0.25 -9.87
CA ASN A 248 1.20 0.57 -9.62
C ASN A 248 1.63 1.86 -10.36
N ARG A 249 1.14 2.06 -11.60
CA ARG A 249 1.44 3.26 -12.39
C ARG A 249 0.76 4.48 -11.80
N LEU A 250 -0.51 4.35 -11.41
CA LEU A 250 -1.27 5.40 -10.75
C LEU A 250 -0.57 5.86 -9.46
N LEU A 251 -0.26 4.93 -8.57
CA LEU A 251 0.38 5.23 -7.28
C LEU A 251 1.76 5.86 -7.46
N LYS A 252 2.53 5.42 -8.47
CA LYS A 252 3.83 6.03 -8.76
C LYS A 252 3.68 7.47 -9.21
N LEU A 253 2.80 7.75 -10.17
CA LEU A 253 2.54 9.11 -10.65
C LEU A 253 2.02 10.01 -9.52
N ALA A 254 1.14 9.51 -8.68
CA ALA A 254 0.65 10.23 -7.50
C ALA A 254 1.80 10.58 -6.55
N ARG A 255 2.65 9.61 -6.20
CA ARG A 255 3.80 9.83 -5.30
C ARG A 255 4.84 10.79 -5.87
N GLU A 256 5.14 10.70 -7.17
CA GLU A 256 6.04 11.64 -7.84
C GLU A 256 5.44 13.05 -7.83
N GLY A 257 4.17 13.18 -8.18
CA GLY A 257 3.50 14.48 -8.21
C GLY A 257 3.35 15.13 -6.82
N ARG A 258 3.10 14.34 -5.77
CA ARG A 258 3.01 14.85 -4.37
C ARG A 258 4.33 15.44 -3.85
N LYS A 259 5.47 15.05 -4.41
CA LYS A 259 6.79 15.61 -4.07
C LYS A 259 7.07 16.94 -4.75
N MET A 260 6.24 17.34 -5.70
CA MET A 260 6.43 18.56 -6.50
C MET A 260 5.61 19.71 -5.92
N SER A 261 6.12 20.93 -6.11
CA SER A 261 5.34 22.13 -5.82
C SER A 261 4.23 22.33 -6.86
N SER A 262 3.17 23.06 -6.50
CA SER A 262 2.12 23.43 -7.44
C SER A 262 2.68 24.22 -8.66
N ARG A 263 3.73 25.03 -8.46
CA ARG A 263 4.41 25.75 -9.51
C ARG A 263 5.14 24.82 -10.51
N ASP A 264 5.75 23.74 -10.01
CA ASP A 264 6.44 22.78 -10.87
C ASP A 264 5.46 21.89 -11.62
N LEU A 265 4.36 21.50 -11.00
CA LEU A 265 3.26 20.81 -11.69
C LEU A 265 2.66 21.67 -12.81
N ALA A 266 2.50 22.98 -12.59
CA ALA A 266 1.98 23.90 -13.59
C ALA A 266 2.88 24.02 -14.84
N LYS A 267 4.21 23.75 -14.72
CA LYS A 267 5.15 23.75 -15.85
C LYS A 267 5.05 22.52 -16.75
N PHE A 268 4.33 21.47 -16.33
CA PHE A 268 4.15 20.29 -17.17
C PHE A 268 3.29 20.59 -18.38
N THR A 269 3.48 19.80 -19.45
CA THR A 269 2.53 19.81 -20.57
C THR A 269 1.15 19.42 -20.07
N ASP A 270 0.11 19.96 -20.68
CA ASP A 270 -1.28 19.77 -20.25
C ASP A 270 -1.63 18.31 -19.99
N VAL A 271 -1.32 17.42 -20.93
CA VAL A 271 -1.63 15.99 -20.82
C VAL A 271 -0.95 15.37 -19.60
N ARG A 272 0.35 15.68 -19.37
CA ARG A 272 1.08 15.17 -18.21
C ARG A 272 0.57 15.79 -16.92
N ARG A 273 0.28 17.09 -16.90
CA ARG A 273 -0.23 17.82 -15.74
C ARG A 273 -1.55 17.23 -15.26
N TYR A 274 -2.52 17.13 -16.16
CA TYR A 274 -3.83 16.59 -15.81
C TYR A 274 -3.76 15.13 -15.40
N ALA A 275 -3.02 14.28 -16.10
CA ALA A 275 -2.84 12.88 -15.72
C ALA A 275 -2.23 12.75 -14.31
N THR A 276 -1.21 13.57 -14.01
CA THR A 276 -0.57 13.58 -12.69
C THR A 276 -1.55 14.04 -11.61
N LEU A 277 -2.30 15.11 -11.86
CA LEU A 277 -3.31 15.62 -10.92
C LEU A 277 -4.43 14.60 -10.67
N VAL A 278 -4.94 13.92 -11.71
CA VAL A 278 -5.92 12.84 -11.57
C VAL A 278 -5.39 11.74 -10.65
N CYS A 279 -4.15 11.31 -10.84
CA CYS A 279 -3.53 10.30 -9.98
C CYS A 279 -3.41 10.78 -8.53
N ILE A 280 -2.95 12.03 -8.31
CA ILE A 280 -2.83 12.61 -6.96
C ILE A 280 -4.20 12.67 -6.27
N ILE A 281 -5.24 13.15 -6.96
CA ILE A 281 -6.59 13.31 -6.41
C ILE A 281 -7.23 11.96 -6.11
N THR A 282 -7.03 10.96 -6.98
CA THR A 282 -7.54 9.61 -6.76
C THR A 282 -6.93 8.97 -5.51
N GLU A 283 -5.60 9.07 -5.37
CA GLU A 283 -4.89 8.55 -4.20
C GLU A 283 -5.25 9.35 -2.93
N ALA A 284 -5.35 10.67 -3.03
CA ALA A 284 -5.77 11.52 -1.90
C ALA A 284 -7.19 11.19 -1.43
N ARG A 285 -8.13 10.91 -2.35
CA ARG A 285 -9.50 10.49 -2.00
C ARG A 285 -9.47 9.19 -1.18
N ALA A 286 -8.72 8.18 -1.63
CA ALA A 286 -8.59 6.92 -0.90
C ALA A 286 -7.96 7.13 0.49
N THR A 287 -6.84 7.83 0.55
CA THR A 287 -6.14 8.13 1.82
C THR A 287 -7.03 8.90 2.80
N LEU A 288 -7.72 9.95 2.35
CA LEU A 288 -8.61 10.72 3.20
C LEU A 288 -9.80 9.90 3.70
N THR A 289 -10.31 8.98 2.89
CA THR A 289 -11.38 8.05 3.30
C THR A 289 -10.90 7.17 4.44
N ASP A 290 -9.73 6.56 4.30
CA ASP A 290 -9.11 5.72 5.33
C ASP A 290 -8.82 6.52 6.61
N GLU A 291 -8.30 7.75 6.47
CA GLU A 291 -8.03 8.64 7.60
C GLU A 291 -9.29 9.05 8.36
N VAL A 292 -10.41 9.30 7.68
CA VAL A 292 -11.71 9.60 8.33
C VAL A 292 -12.17 8.40 9.15
N ILE A 293 -12.06 7.18 8.62
CA ILE A 293 -12.44 5.95 9.31
C ILE A 293 -11.53 5.72 10.52
N ASP A 294 -10.20 5.81 10.35
CA ASP A 294 -9.22 5.65 11.44
C ASP A 294 -9.45 6.67 12.58
N LEU A 295 -9.67 7.94 12.23
CA LEU A 295 -9.98 8.97 13.24
C LEU A 295 -11.29 8.65 13.98
N HIS A 296 -12.31 8.18 13.29
CA HIS A 296 -13.57 7.77 13.90
C HIS A 296 -13.38 6.59 14.85
N GLU A 297 -12.69 5.54 14.43
CA GLU A 297 -12.39 4.38 15.27
C GLU A 297 -11.61 4.76 16.52
N ARG A 298 -10.60 5.62 16.40
CA ARG A 298 -9.81 6.11 17.54
C ARG A 298 -10.64 6.95 18.51
N ILE A 299 -11.55 7.79 18.00
CA ILE A 299 -12.48 8.54 18.85
C ILE A 299 -13.41 7.58 19.61
N LEU A 300 -13.99 6.60 18.92
CA LEU A 300 -14.84 5.58 19.54
C LEU A 300 -14.05 4.76 20.58
N GLY A 301 -12.89 4.24 20.23
CA GLY A 301 -12.03 3.49 21.14
C GLY A 301 -11.69 4.27 22.42
N SER A 302 -11.42 5.59 22.27
CA SER A 302 -11.22 6.48 23.44
C SER A 302 -12.47 6.63 24.30
N LEU A 303 -13.65 6.73 23.68
CA LEU A 303 -14.92 6.83 24.41
C LEU A 303 -15.22 5.53 25.17
N PHE A 304 -15.05 4.36 24.53
CA PHE A 304 -15.23 3.05 25.16
C PHE A 304 -14.24 2.83 26.32
N SER A 305 -12.97 3.17 26.15
CA SER A 305 -11.97 3.02 27.19
C SER A 305 -12.26 3.89 28.39
N ARG A 306 -12.69 5.13 28.17
CA ARG A 306 -13.12 6.03 29.27
C ARG A 306 -14.38 5.51 29.95
N ALA A 307 -15.38 5.02 29.20
CA ALA A 307 -16.60 4.48 29.77
C ALA A 307 -16.30 3.26 30.66
N LYS A 308 -15.47 2.32 30.19
CA LYS A 308 -15.03 1.15 30.98
C LYS A 308 -14.29 1.57 32.25
N ARG A 309 -13.42 2.55 32.18
CA ARG A 309 -12.69 3.07 33.33
C ARG A 309 -13.65 3.70 34.35
N THR A 310 -14.56 4.56 33.90
CA THR A 310 -15.57 5.19 34.78
C THR A 310 -16.48 4.12 35.40
N GLN A 311 -16.86 3.09 34.66
CA GLN A 311 -17.62 1.96 35.17
C GLN A 311 -16.86 1.24 36.29
N ALA A 312 -15.57 0.94 36.08
CA ALA A 312 -14.73 0.29 37.07
C ALA A 312 -14.58 1.15 38.34
N GLU A 313 -14.37 2.46 38.20
CA GLU A 313 -14.28 3.41 39.31
C GLU A 313 -15.61 3.47 40.09
N ARG A 314 -16.75 3.54 39.42
CA ARG A 314 -18.09 3.51 40.06
C ARG A 314 -18.32 2.18 40.81
N LEU A 315 -17.99 1.03 40.20
CA LEU A 315 -18.11 -0.27 40.85
C LEU A 315 -17.21 -0.37 42.09
N GLN A 316 -15.99 0.11 42.05
CA GLN A 316 -15.07 0.13 43.17
C GLN A 316 -15.59 1.03 44.31
N GLN A 317 -16.12 2.21 44.00
CA GLN A 317 -16.72 3.11 45.00
C GLN A 317 -17.95 2.46 45.65
N THR A 318 -18.85 1.90 44.83
CA THR A 318 -20.03 1.17 45.33
C THR A 318 -19.63 -0.01 46.19
N GLY A 319 -18.60 -0.80 45.81
CA GLY A 319 -18.06 -1.89 46.60
C GLY A 319 -17.55 -1.45 47.98
N LYS A 320 -16.83 -0.33 48.07
CA LYS A 320 -16.37 0.26 49.36
C LYS A 320 -17.55 0.70 50.23
N LEU A 321 -18.57 1.33 49.64
CA LEU A 321 -19.77 1.71 50.38
C LEU A 321 -20.53 0.51 50.91
N ILE A 322 -20.74 -0.54 50.09
CA ILE A 322 -21.35 -1.80 50.51
C ILE A 322 -20.56 -2.43 51.65
N GLN A 323 -19.23 -2.51 51.54
CA GLN A 323 -18.38 -3.07 52.59
C GLN A 323 -18.46 -2.27 53.89
N SER A 324 -18.53 -0.95 53.83
CA SER A 324 -18.73 -0.10 55.00
C SER A 324 -20.08 -0.36 55.67
N LYS A 325 -21.16 -0.46 54.86
CA LYS A 325 -22.49 -0.76 55.39
C LYS A 325 -22.60 -2.18 56.01
N LEU A 326 -21.97 -3.17 55.35
CA LEU A 326 -21.90 -4.52 55.93
C LEU A 326 -21.21 -4.53 57.30
N LYS A 327 -20.10 -3.79 57.47
CA LYS A 327 -19.43 -3.65 58.78
C LYS A 327 -20.37 -3.02 59.81
N GLN A 328 -21.10 -1.96 59.49
CA GLN A 328 -22.08 -1.34 60.37
C GLN A 328 -23.15 -2.33 60.79
N TYR A 329 -23.72 -3.12 59.84
CA TYR A 329 -24.75 -4.11 60.16
C TYR A 329 -24.22 -5.31 61.00
N VAL A 330 -22.94 -5.70 60.76
CA VAL A 330 -22.31 -6.72 61.63
C VAL A 330 -22.18 -6.21 63.07
N THR A 331 -21.80 -4.95 63.27
CA THR A 331 -21.68 -4.34 64.61
C THR A 331 -23.05 -4.24 65.27
N VAL A 332 -24.09 -3.78 64.56
CA VAL A 332 -25.47 -3.77 65.05
C VAL A 332 -25.98 -5.18 65.37
N GLY A 333 -25.68 -6.15 64.48
CA GLY A 333 -26.03 -7.56 64.72
C GLY A 333 -25.38 -8.15 65.99
N GLN A 334 -24.10 -7.85 66.20
CA GLN A 334 -23.39 -8.28 67.40
C GLN A 334 -23.96 -7.66 68.70
N ALA A 335 -24.30 -6.35 68.64
CA ALA A 335 -24.95 -5.68 69.78
C ALA A 335 -26.30 -6.34 70.12
N LEU A 336 -27.12 -6.68 69.14
CA LEU A 336 -28.38 -7.40 69.32
C LEU A 336 -28.17 -8.81 69.93
N LEU A 337 -27.17 -9.56 69.50
CA LEU A 337 -26.83 -10.84 70.02
C LEU A 337 -26.41 -10.72 71.50
N ASN A 338 -25.55 -9.74 71.82
CA ASN A 338 -25.13 -9.51 73.21
C ASN A 338 -26.30 -9.05 74.10
N ALA A 339 -27.18 -8.19 73.63
CA ALA A 339 -28.38 -7.72 74.35
C ALA A 339 -29.33 -8.88 74.66
N ARG A 340 -29.47 -9.85 73.76
CA ARG A 340 -30.27 -11.08 74.00
C ARG A 340 -29.68 -11.94 75.10
N GLU A 341 -28.39 -12.03 75.25
CA GLU A 341 -27.70 -12.79 76.29
C GLU A 341 -27.71 -12.10 77.67
N SER A 342 -27.59 -10.74 77.64
CA SER A 342 -27.59 -9.94 78.86
C SER A 342 -28.99 -9.58 79.41
N GLY A 343 -30.04 -9.72 78.55
CA GLY A 343 -31.37 -9.28 78.88
C GLY A 343 -31.62 -7.80 78.78
N GLU A 344 -30.75 -7.10 78.09
CA GLU A 344 -30.81 -5.65 77.80
C GLU A 344 -31.85 -5.35 76.69
N ASP A 345 -32.44 -4.14 76.74
CA ASP A 345 -33.37 -3.71 75.69
C ASP A 345 -32.69 -3.62 74.33
N PRO A 346 -33.21 -4.37 73.35
CA PRO A 346 -32.58 -4.38 71.97
C PRO A 346 -32.43 -3.01 71.31
N TRP A 347 -33.36 -2.09 71.58
CA TRP A 347 -33.33 -0.78 70.98
C TRP A 347 -32.24 0.08 71.56
N THR A 348 -32.05 0.02 72.89
CA THR A 348 -30.95 0.68 73.58
C THR A 348 -29.60 0.19 73.06
N ALA A 349 -29.45 -1.13 72.92
CA ALA A 349 -28.22 -1.75 72.42
C ALA A 349 -27.87 -1.30 70.94
N ILE A 350 -28.90 -1.07 70.11
CA ILE A 350 -28.66 -0.51 68.78
C ILE A 350 -28.23 0.94 68.87
N GLU A 351 -28.91 1.77 69.65
CA GLU A 351 -28.62 3.18 69.77
C GLU A 351 -27.25 3.47 70.39
N ASP A 352 -26.74 2.60 71.23
CA ASP A 352 -25.38 2.67 71.80
C ASP A 352 -24.29 2.47 70.74
N VAL A 353 -24.57 1.71 69.68
CA VAL A 353 -23.64 1.40 68.60
C VAL A 353 -23.81 2.33 67.39
N LEU A 354 -25.09 2.66 67.10
CA LEU A 354 -25.45 3.48 65.97
C LEU A 354 -26.70 4.31 66.27
N PRO A 355 -26.61 5.66 66.33
CA PRO A 355 -27.76 6.51 66.59
C PRO A 355 -28.93 6.18 65.69
N TRP A 356 -30.17 6.14 66.25
CA TRP A 356 -31.36 5.66 65.53
C TRP A 356 -31.60 6.34 64.18
N GLN A 357 -31.35 7.66 64.12
CA GLN A 357 -31.47 8.38 62.84
C GLN A 357 -30.43 7.93 61.78
N GLU A 358 -29.21 7.62 62.24
CA GLU A 358 -28.17 7.09 61.36
C GLU A 358 -28.47 5.66 60.90
N PHE A 359 -29.09 4.87 61.78
CA PHE A 359 -29.57 3.52 61.44
C PHE A 359 -30.62 3.61 60.33
N ILE A 360 -31.65 4.48 60.45
CA ILE A 360 -32.68 4.69 59.44
C ILE A 360 -32.03 5.10 58.09
N ASN A 361 -31.15 6.09 58.11
CA ASN A 361 -30.44 6.55 56.92
C ASN A 361 -29.62 5.42 56.29
N SER A 362 -28.96 4.59 57.11
CA SER A 362 -28.17 3.45 56.63
C SER A 362 -29.03 2.38 55.96
N VAL A 363 -30.26 2.14 56.45
CA VAL A 363 -31.24 1.20 55.86
C VAL A 363 -31.69 1.74 54.48
N GLU A 364 -32.01 3.02 54.40
CA GLU A 364 -32.43 3.64 53.12
C GLU A 364 -31.32 3.63 52.09
N GLU A 365 -30.10 3.98 52.48
CA GLU A 365 -28.92 3.91 51.59
C GLU A 365 -28.65 2.50 51.11
N THR A 366 -28.73 1.49 52.00
CA THR A 366 -28.54 0.10 51.63
C THR A 366 -29.63 -0.39 50.66
N ARG A 367 -30.88 0.04 50.90
CA ARG A 367 -32.00 -0.23 49.96
C ARG A 367 -31.76 0.38 48.59
N PHE A 368 -31.16 1.58 48.55
CA PHE A 368 -30.75 2.22 47.27
C PHE A 368 -29.61 1.44 46.60
N LEU A 369 -28.57 1.05 47.35
CA LEU A 369 -27.43 0.27 46.87
C LEU A 369 -27.82 -1.15 46.38
N SER A 370 -28.86 -1.75 46.99
CA SER A 370 -29.34 -3.09 46.60
C SER A 370 -30.14 -3.09 45.29
N ARG A 371 -30.63 -1.93 44.83
CA ARG A 371 -31.25 -1.82 43.51
C ARG A 371 -30.17 -2.08 42.43
N LYS A 372 -30.50 -2.97 41.47
CA LYS A 372 -29.61 -3.24 40.34
C LYS A 372 -29.23 -1.94 39.65
N GLY A 373 -28.06 -1.39 39.96
CA GLY A 373 -27.49 -0.26 39.26
C GLY A 373 -27.19 -0.66 37.81
N ASN A 374 -27.66 0.13 36.88
CA ASN A 374 -27.39 -0.10 35.46
C ASN A 374 -25.97 0.41 35.15
N PHE A 375 -24.96 -0.42 35.46
CA PHE A 375 -23.55 -0.13 35.25
C PHE A 375 -23.08 -0.56 33.84
N ASP A 376 -23.93 -0.43 32.81
CA ASP A 376 -23.56 -0.78 31.47
C ASP A 376 -22.64 0.32 30.87
N ALA A 377 -21.50 -0.07 30.32
CA ALA A 377 -20.58 0.83 29.61
C ALA A 377 -21.26 1.54 28.44
N LEU A 378 -22.25 0.90 27.80
CA LEU A 378 -23.04 1.50 26.72
C LEU A 378 -23.82 2.73 27.19
N HIS A 379 -24.39 2.71 28.39
CA HIS A 379 -25.08 3.88 28.96
C HIS A 379 -24.13 5.06 29.12
N LEU A 380 -22.90 4.83 29.57
CA LEU A 380 -21.88 5.87 29.72
C LEU A 380 -21.43 6.46 28.39
N ILE A 381 -21.49 5.65 27.30
CA ILE A 381 -21.19 6.15 25.93
C ILE A 381 -22.33 7.02 25.43
N THR A 382 -23.59 6.69 25.71
CA THR A 382 -24.74 7.52 25.31
C THR A 382 -24.68 8.91 25.94
N GLU A 383 -24.14 9.04 27.16
CA GLU A 383 -23.88 10.36 27.78
C GLU A 383 -22.89 11.22 26.96
N LYS A 384 -21.97 10.58 26.21
CA LYS A 384 -20.98 11.22 25.35
C LYS A 384 -21.38 11.34 23.89
N TYR A 385 -22.63 10.96 23.54
CA TYR A 385 -23.15 11.02 22.18
C TYR A 385 -23.04 12.41 21.54
N SER A 386 -23.05 13.47 22.34
CA SER A 386 -22.84 14.84 21.87
C SER A 386 -21.52 15.04 21.12
N THR A 387 -20.48 14.24 21.42
CA THR A 387 -19.21 14.27 20.72
C THR A 387 -19.33 13.69 19.31
N LEU A 388 -20.02 12.56 19.15
CA LEU A 388 -20.25 11.91 17.87
C LEU A 388 -21.19 12.74 16.99
N ARG A 389 -22.26 13.31 17.57
CA ARG A 389 -23.25 14.12 16.88
C ARG A 389 -22.64 15.30 16.13
N LYS A 390 -21.49 15.82 16.56
CA LYS A 390 -20.83 16.96 15.92
C LYS A 390 -20.33 16.67 14.51
N TYR A 391 -19.93 15.42 14.23
CA TYR A 391 -19.30 15.08 12.95
C TYR A 391 -19.92 13.86 12.24
N ALA A 392 -20.54 12.92 12.97
CA ALA A 392 -21.05 11.67 12.40
C ALA A 392 -22.07 11.89 11.27
N PRO A 393 -23.00 12.86 11.34
CA PRO A 393 -23.93 13.12 10.22
C PRO A 393 -23.22 13.47 8.92
N ARG A 394 -22.20 14.33 9.01
CA ARG A 394 -21.41 14.74 7.83
C ARG A 394 -20.52 13.62 7.32
N MET A 395 -19.98 12.81 8.23
CA MET A 395 -19.19 11.62 7.90
C MET A 395 -20.04 10.60 7.11
N LEU A 396 -21.22 10.27 7.61
CA LEU A 396 -22.14 9.34 6.94
C LEU A 396 -22.57 9.84 5.56
N SER A 397 -22.74 11.14 5.40
CA SER A 397 -23.10 11.74 4.10
C SER A 397 -21.93 11.81 3.11
N ALA A 398 -20.69 11.86 3.60
CA ALA A 398 -19.50 11.98 2.75
C ALA A 398 -18.93 10.61 2.32
N LEU A 399 -19.20 9.55 3.08
CA LEU A 399 -18.74 8.19 2.79
C LEU A 399 -19.82 7.41 2.04
N GLN A 400 -19.39 6.63 1.06
CA GLN A 400 -20.25 5.70 0.33
C GLN A 400 -20.00 4.30 0.87
N PHE A 401 -21.02 3.71 1.50
CA PHE A 401 -20.94 2.37 2.05
C PHE A 401 -21.50 1.36 1.03
N MET A 402 -20.76 0.28 0.81
CA MET A 402 -21.21 -0.88 0.05
C MET A 402 -21.22 -2.08 0.99
N ALA A 403 -22.34 -2.80 1.04
CA ALA A 403 -22.51 -3.95 1.91
C ALA A 403 -22.47 -5.26 1.11
N THR A 404 -21.87 -6.29 1.71
CA THR A 404 -22.11 -7.67 1.29
C THR A 404 -23.52 -8.09 1.73
N PRO A 405 -24.13 -9.13 1.14
CA PRO A 405 -25.45 -9.60 1.55
C PRO A 405 -25.59 -9.86 3.06
N ALA A 406 -24.53 -10.34 3.70
CA ALA A 406 -24.50 -10.58 5.17
C ALA A 406 -24.50 -9.31 6.02
N ALA A 407 -24.05 -8.18 5.47
CA ALA A 407 -23.99 -6.88 6.14
C ALA A 407 -25.11 -5.92 5.73
N GLN A 408 -26.08 -6.37 4.93
CA GLN A 408 -27.14 -5.52 4.38
C GLN A 408 -27.93 -4.81 5.48
N ALA A 409 -28.31 -5.51 6.54
CA ALA A 409 -29.05 -4.91 7.66
C ALA A 409 -28.29 -3.77 8.35
N LEU A 410 -26.94 -3.84 8.39
CA LEU A 410 -26.11 -2.77 8.92
C LEU A 410 -26.09 -1.57 7.95
N SER A 411 -25.99 -1.82 6.65
CA SER A 411 -26.07 -0.76 5.63
C SER A 411 -27.40 -0.02 5.70
N ASP A 412 -28.51 -0.76 5.76
CA ASP A 412 -29.85 -0.19 5.87
C ASP A 412 -30.03 0.65 7.14
N ALA A 413 -29.36 0.25 8.23
CA ALA A 413 -29.33 1.02 9.47
C ALA A 413 -28.56 2.33 9.32
N LEU A 414 -27.40 2.32 8.64
CA LEU A 414 -26.61 3.52 8.35
C LEU A 414 -27.39 4.48 7.45
N ASP A 415 -28.11 3.97 6.46
CA ASP A 415 -28.98 4.76 5.60
C ASP A 415 -30.15 5.38 6.39
N THR A 416 -30.75 4.59 7.31
CA THR A 416 -31.79 5.07 8.21
C THR A 416 -31.27 6.22 9.10
N ILE A 417 -30.09 6.07 9.69
CA ILE A 417 -29.48 7.12 10.52
C ILE A 417 -29.17 8.36 9.68
N THR A 418 -28.65 8.19 8.47
CA THR A 418 -28.36 9.30 7.55
C THR A 418 -29.63 10.07 7.19
N GLU A 419 -30.71 9.35 6.90
CA GLU A 419 -32.03 9.94 6.62
C GLU A 419 -32.62 10.66 7.85
N MET A 420 -32.48 10.07 9.05
CA MET A 420 -32.87 10.71 10.30
C MET A 420 -32.16 12.04 10.52
N TYR A 421 -30.86 12.10 10.26
CA TYR A 421 -30.11 13.36 10.35
C TYR A 421 -30.57 14.38 9.33
N ARG A 422 -30.78 13.94 8.09
CA ARG A 422 -31.29 14.82 7.01
C ARG A 422 -32.64 15.42 7.33
N LYS A 423 -33.59 14.61 7.85
CA LYS A 423 -34.94 15.02 8.23
C LYS A 423 -35.05 15.57 9.65
N GLN A 424 -33.96 15.64 10.40
CA GLN A 424 -33.91 16.07 11.81
C GLN A 424 -34.88 15.28 12.71
N LEU A 425 -35.09 14.00 12.44
CA LEU A 425 -35.97 13.15 13.23
C LEU A 425 -35.32 12.87 14.60
N ARG A 426 -36.16 12.93 15.66
CA ARG A 426 -35.73 12.67 17.03
C ARG A 426 -35.96 11.23 17.49
N LYS A 427 -36.85 10.51 16.81
CA LYS A 427 -37.21 9.11 17.12
C LYS A 427 -36.84 8.21 15.97
N VAL A 428 -36.38 7.02 16.31
CA VAL A 428 -36.05 5.96 15.33
C VAL A 428 -37.39 5.49 14.69
N PRO A 429 -37.47 5.42 13.35
CA PRO A 429 -38.65 4.89 12.67
C PRO A 429 -38.90 3.42 13.07
N PRO A 430 -40.17 2.99 13.17
CA PRO A 430 -40.51 1.61 13.49
C PRO A 430 -39.95 0.59 12.50
N SER A 431 -39.71 1.01 11.27
CA SER A 431 -39.13 0.20 10.18
C SER A 431 -37.61 0.08 10.23
N ALA A 432 -36.94 0.73 11.19
CA ALA A 432 -35.48 0.70 11.26
C ALA A 432 -34.99 -0.73 11.57
N PRO A 433 -33.98 -1.24 10.84
CA PRO A 433 -33.42 -2.54 11.07
C PRO A 433 -32.64 -2.55 12.41
N THR A 434 -33.17 -3.22 13.40
CA THR A 434 -32.58 -3.31 14.77
C THR A 434 -32.12 -4.73 15.14
N GLY A 435 -32.35 -5.72 14.28
CA GLY A 435 -32.11 -7.13 14.58
C GLY A 435 -30.67 -7.52 14.90
N PHE A 436 -29.69 -6.68 14.52
CA PHE A 436 -28.27 -6.87 14.86
C PHE A 436 -27.86 -6.19 16.18
N ILE A 437 -28.77 -5.39 16.79
CA ILE A 437 -28.52 -4.71 18.07
C ILE A 437 -28.86 -5.67 19.21
N PRO A 438 -27.95 -5.91 20.17
CA PRO A 438 -28.24 -6.75 21.32
C PRO A 438 -29.45 -6.22 22.11
N GLU A 439 -30.35 -7.11 22.54
CA GLU A 439 -31.58 -6.73 23.32
C GLU A 439 -31.27 -5.81 24.50
N ARG A 440 -30.16 -6.09 25.23
CA ARG A 440 -29.68 -5.24 26.32
C ARG A 440 -29.44 -3.78 25.96
N ALA A 441 -29.11 -3.50 24.70
CA ALA A 441 -28.91 -2.14 24.21
C ALA A 441 -30.22 -1.47 23.78
N LEU A 442 -31.28 -2.24 23.51
CA LEU A 442 -32.60 -1.75 23.14
C LEU A 442 -33.49 -1.44 24.38
N LEU A 443 -33.20 -2.06 25.54
CA LEU A 443 -33.99 -1.92 26.76
C LEU A 443 -33.81 -0.58 27.50
N ASN A 444 -32.88 0.24 27.08
CA ASN A 444 -32.62 1.59 27.63
C ASN A 444 -33.32 2.70 26.83
N LYS A 445 -34.62 2.51 26.55
CA LYS A 445 -35.47 3.52 25.94
C LYS A 445 -36.07 4.46 26.99
#